data_c2ec1dff5d137bea4c3542fce413fbad
#
_entry.id   c2ec1dff5d137bea4c3542fce413fbad
#
_cell.length_a   1.000
_cell.length_b   1.000
_cell.length_c   1.000
_cell.angle_alpha   90.00
_cell.angle_beta   90.00
_cell.angle_gamma   90.00
#
_symmetry.space_group_name_H-M   'P 1'
#
loop_
_entity.id
_entity.type
_entity.pdbx_description
1 polymer ?
#
loop_
_entity_poly.entity_id
_entity_poly.type
_entity_poly.pdbx_seq_one_letter_code
_entity_poly.pdbx_strand_id
1 'polypeptide(L)'
;MKRTYKFFWIILIALIPLLPSSGWNFSIDVSDVGFNMNQYRFCFTDMDSTYLPLFLTNILGGCLLKVFGILHIPAYIGMETAWAAVCFYLCFLSYRLYVRYREDALILPALAFAMVLAKCNFHFFIYNTAVAFMALTGLYFLIRAVNDKKSGMLFFASAFFM
;
A
#
# COMPACT_ATOMS: atom_id res chain seq x y z
N MET A 1 24.21 8.21 -13.65
CA MET A 1 23.48 7.07 -14.25
C MET A 1 22.69 7.55 -15.45
N LYS A 2 22.67 6.80 -16.57
CA LYS A 2 21.95 7.20 -17.80
C LYS A 2 20.43 7.33 -17.50
N ARG A 3 19.82 8.42 -17.98
CA ARG A 3 18.38 8.72 -17.82
C ARG A 3 17.48 7.55 -18.26
N THR A 4 17.90 6.85 -19.32
CA THR A 4 17.23 5.67 -19.88
C THR A 4 17.11 4.51 -18.88
N TYR A 5 18.13 4.27 -18.04
CA TYR A 5 18.11 3.22 -17.03
C TYR A 5 17.08 3.48 -15.94
N LYS A 6 16.97 4.72 -15.44
CA LYS A 6 15.94 5.10 -14.48
C LYS A 6 14.53 4.92 -15.04
N PHE A 7 14.33 5.36 -16.28
CA PHE A 7 13.05 5.28 -16.97
C PHE A 7 12.59 3.83 -17.16
N PHE A 8 13.49 2.94 -17.56
CA PHE A 8 13.21 1.50 -17.67
C PHE A 8 12.67 0.90 -16.36
N TRP A 9 13.33 1.16 -15.23
CA TRP A 9 12.91 0.62 -13.94
C TRP A 9 11.58 1.23 -13.45
N ILE A 10 11.36 2.50 -13.69
CA ILE A 10 10.08 3.15 -13.34
C ILE A 10 8.93 2.51 -14.13
N ILE A 11 9.11 2.28 -15.42
CA ILE A 11 8.10 1.59 -16.25
C ILE A 11 7.89 0.16 -15.73
N LEU A 12 8.95 -0.57 -15.45
CA LEU A 12 8.84 -1.94 -14.95
C LEU A 12 8.05 -1.99 -13.63
N ILE A 13 8.39 -1.14 -12.67
CA ILE A 13 7.65 -1.02 -11.40
C ILE A 13 6.16 -0.69 -11.66
N ALA A 14 5.88 0.18 -12.62
CA ALA A 14 4.52 0.56 -12.97
C ALA A 14 3.71 -0.58 -13.63
N LEU A 15 4.37 -1.45 -14.38
CA LEU A 15 3.71 -2.55 -15.09
C LEU A 15 3.43 -3.76 -14.18
N ILE A 16 4.27 -4.03 -13.17
CA ILE A 16 4.13 -5.21 -12.30
C ILE A 16 2.71 -5.35 -11.69
N PRO A 17 2.11 -4.31 -11.09
CA PRO A 17 0.76 -4.42 -10.52
C PRO A 17 -0.33 -4.67 -11.55
N LEU A 18 -0.09 -4.28 -12.80
CA LEU A 18 -1.04 -4.44 -13.91
C LEU A 18 -1.00 -5.85 -14.52
N LEU A 19 -0.01 -6.67 -14.16
CA LEU A 19 0.05 -8.05 -14.63
C LEU A 19 -1.14 -8.83 -14.05
N PRO A 20 -1.84 -9.62 -14.88
CA PRO A 20 -2.96 -10.41 -14.41
C PRO A 20 -2.53 -11.40 -13.34
N SER A 21 -3.28 -11.44 -12.24
CA SER A 21 -3.03 -12.35 -11.11
C SER A 21 -3.29 -13.82 -11.47
N SER A 22 -4.09 -14.06 -12.51
CA SER A 22 -4.55 -15.37 -12.95
C SER A 22 -3.47 -16.33 -13.47
N GLY A 23 -2.29 -15.83 -13.80
CA GLY A 23 -1.17 -16.69 -14.26
C GLY A 23 -0.24 -17.15 -13.15
N TRP A 24 -0.37 -16.59 -11.97
CA TRP A 24 0.45 -16.91 -10.80
C TRP A 24 -0.45 -17.64 -9.82
N ASN A 25 -0.47 -18.97 -9.87
CA ASN A 25 -1.27 -19.85 -9.00
C ASN A 25 -0.92 -19.76 -7.51
N PHE A 26 -0.58 -18.56 -7.05
CA PHE A 26 -0.49 -18.28 -5.63
C PHE A 26 -1.91 -18.09 -5.14
N SER A 27 -2.38 -19.05 -4.36
CA SER A 27 -3.70 -19.06 -3.75
C SER A 27 -4.02 -17.67 -3.20
N ILE A 28 -5.04 -17.01 -3.77
CA ILE A 28 -5.75 -15.99 -3.01
C ILE A 28 -6.06 -16.68 -1.70
N ASP A 29 -5.55 -16.14 -0.61
CA ASP A 29 -6.04 -16.57 0.69
C ASP A 29 -7.50 -16.12 0.78
N VAL A 30 -8.38 -16.98 0.25
CA VAL A 30 -9.81 -16.71 0.15
C VAL A 30 -10.37 -16.45 1.53
N SER A 31 -9.76 -17.04 2.56
CA SER A 31 -10.19 -16.86 3.95
C SER A 31 -9.91 -15.45 4.45
N ASP A 32 -8.70 -14.95 4.29
CA ASP A 32 -8.30 -13.60 4.73
C ASP A 32 -8.96 -12.50 3.89
N VAL A 33 -8.99 -12.66 2.58
CA VAL A 33 -9.67 -11.71 1.70
C VAL A 33 -11.16 -11.67 1.98
N GLY A 34 -11.82 -12.84 2.09
CA GLY A 34 -13.23 -12.95 2.40
C GLY A 34 -13.57 -12.35 3.77
N PHE A 35 -12.76 -12.64 4.79
CA PHE A 35 -12.91 -12.07 6.12
C PHE A 35 -12.81 -10.54 6.09
N ASN A 36 -11.76 -9.99 5.50
CA ASN A 36 -11.57 -8.53 5.43
C ASN A 36 -12.69 -7.85 4.63
N MET A 37 -13.09 -8.41 3.48
CA MET A 37 -14.17 -7.86 2.67
C MET A 37 -15.50 -7.83 3.44
N ASN A 38 -15.77 -8.85 4.25
CA ASN A 38 -16.94 -8.90 5.11
C ASN A 38 -16.87 -7.81 6.20
N GLN A 39 -15.73 -7.69 6.88
CA GLN A 39 -15.50 -6.64 7.87
C GLN A 39 -15.67 -5.23 7.26
N TYR A 40 -15.15 -4.97 6.07
CA TYR A 40 -15.27 -3.69 5.37
C TYR A 40 -16.74 -3.38 5.00
N ARG A 41 -17.51 -4.40 4.60
CA ARG A 41 -18.92 -4.23 4.23
C ARG A 41 -19.77 -3.81 5.42
N PHE A 42 -19.52 -4.38 6.58
CA PHE A 42 -20.34 -4.19 7.78
C PHE A 42 -19.82 -3.17 8.78
N CYS A 43 -18.60 -2.64 8.60
CA CYS A 43 -17.97 -1.73 9.58
C CYS A 43 -18.77 -0.46 9.89
N PHE A 44 -19.73 -0.06 9.05
CA PHE A 44 -20.61 1.09 9.31
C PHE A 44 -22.06 0.74 9.67
N THR A 45 -22.42 -0.54 9.58
CA THR A 45 -23.80 -0.98 9.80
C THR A 45 -23.92 -1.89 11.02
N ASP A 46 -22.87 -2.60 11.35
CA ASP A 46 -22.79 -3.54 12.47
C ASP A 46 -21.40 -3.45 13.11
N MET A 47 -21.22 -2.43 13.92
CA MET A 47 -19.95 -2.20 14.61
C MET A 47 -19.64 -3.27 15.67
N ASP A 48 -20.64 -3.91 16.23
CA ASP A 48 -20.48 -4.94 17.26
C ASP A 48 -19.84 -6.22 16.70
N SER A 49 -20.05 -6.49 15.41
CA SER A 49 -19.42 -7.61 14.71
C SER A 49 -18.02 -7.27 14.17
N THR A 50 -17.60 -6.01 14.29
CA THR A 50 -16.32 -5.56 13.74
C THR A 50 -15.17 -5.92 14.68
N TYR A 51 -14.17 -6.63 14.14
CA TYR A 51 -13.00 -7.03 14.91
C TYR A 51 -12.17 -5.82 15.32
N LEU A 52 -12.17 -5.47 16.60
CA LEU A 52 -11.58 -4.24 17.15
C LEU A 52 -10.10 -4.02 16.79
N PRO A 53 -9.21 -5.05 16.83
CA PRO A 53 -7.81 -4.86 16.45
C PRO A 53 -7.60 -4.39 15.01
N LEU A 54 -8.60 -4.59 14.14
CA LEU A 54 -8.55 -4.15 12.75
C LEU A 54 -9.43 -2.93 12.46
N PHE A 55 -9.91 -2.27 13.50
CA PHE A 55 -10.90 -1.19 13.40
C PHE A 55 -10.55 -0.11 12.38
N LEU A 56 -9.33 0.44 12.43
CA LEU A 56 -8.89 1.48 11.50
C LEU A 56 -8.80 0.98 10.07
N THR A 57 -8.32 -0.24 9.87
CA THR A 57 -8.27 -0.89 8.55
C THR A 57 -9.68 -1.14 8.01
N ASN A 58 -10.61 -1.55 8.88
CA ASN A 58 -12.00 -1.79 8.50
C ASN A 58 -12.69 -0.50 8.06
N ILE A 59 -12.45 0.62 8.75
CA ILE A 59 -12.96 1.93 8.35
C ILE A 59 -12.38 2.32 6.98
N LEU A 60 -11.07 2.21 6.78
CA LEU A 60 -10.43 2.55 5.50
C LEU A 60 -10.96 1.67 4.37
N GLY A 61 -11.01 0.37 4.58
CA GLY A 61 -11.55 -0.57 3.59
C GLY A 61 -13.02 -0.32 3.30
N GLY A 62 -13.83 -0.05 4.32
CA GLY A 62 -15.25 0.28 4.17
C GLY A 62 -15.49 1.59 3.43
N CYS A 63 -14.68 2.62 3.69
CA CYS A 63 -14.70 3.86 2.90
C CYS A 63 -14.37 3.61 1.43
N LEU A 64 -13.34 2.82 1.14
CA LEU A 64 -12.97 2.43 -0.22
C LEU A 64 -14.12 1.70 -0.91
N LEU A 65 -14.74 0.71 -0.25
CA LEU A 65 -15.89 0.01 -0.82
C LEU A 65 -17.07 0.92 -1.15
N LYS A 66 -17.36 1.90 -0.29
CA LYS A 66 -18.40 2.91 -0.58
C LYS A 66 -18.05 3.76 -1.80
N VAL A 67 -16.81 4.23 -1.89
CA VAL A 67 -16.33 5.00 -3.06
C VAL A 67 -16.45 4.17 -4.33
N PHE A 68 -16.00 2.92 -4.31
CA PHE A 68 -16.11 2.03 -5.48
C PHE A 68 -17.56 1.73 -5.84
N GLY A 69 -18.45 1.59 -4.85
CA GLY A 69 -19.88 1.44 -5.09
C GLY A 69 -20.50 2.65 -5.80
N ILE A 70 -20.14 3.87 -5.38
CA ILE A 70 -20.58 5.12 -6.03
C ILE A 70 -20.06 5.20 -7.47
N LEU A 71 -18.82 4.76 -7.71
CA LEU A 71 -18.18 4.77 -9.03
C LEU A 71 -18.59 3.56 -9.90
N HIS A 72 -19.47 2.69 -9.42
CA HIS A 72 -19.85 1.44 -10.07
C HIS A 72 -18.67 0.52 -10.42
N ILE A 73 -17.58 0.58 -9.64
CA ILE A 73 -16.42 -0.29 -9.78
C ILE A 73 -16.66 -1.58 -8.99
N PRO A 74 -16.53 -2.77 -9.59
CA PRO A 74 -16.61 -4.01 -8.86
C PRO A 74 -15.64 -4.03 -7.67
N ALA A 75 -16.12 -4.44 -6.50
CA ALA A 75 -15.36 -4.36 -5.24
C ALA A 75 -13.99 -5.04 -5.33
N TYR A 76 -13.91 -6.19 -6.02
CA TYR A 76 -12.66 -6.91 -6.23
C TYR A 76 -11.64 -6.06 -6.99
N ILE A 77 -12.04 -5.51 -8.16
CA ILE A 77 -11.17 -4.65 -8.99
C ILE A 77 -10.76 -3.40 -8.22
N GLY A 78 -11.70 -2.81 -7.47
CA GLY A 78 -11.44 -1.64 -6.65
C GLY A 78 -10.38 -1.91 -5.59
N MET A 79 -10.46 -3.02 -4.87
CA MET A 79 -9.50 -3.38 -3.81
C MET A 79 -8.13 -3.77 -4.37
N GLU A 80 -8.07 -4.43 -5.52
CA GLU A 80 -6.80 -4.68 -6.21
C GLU A 80 -6.15 -3.37 -6.68
N THR A 81 -6.95 -2.44 -7.20
CA THR A 81 -6.50 -1.10 -7.58
C THR A 81 -5.99 -0.30 -6.38
N ALA A 82 -6.71 -0.35 -5.25
CA ALA A 82 -6.29 0.31 -4.02
C ALA A 82 -4.97 -0.26 -3.49
N TRP A 83 -4.80 -1.59 -3.53
CA TRP A 83 -3.53 -2.24 -3.21
C TRP A 83 -2.41 -1.74 -4.11
N ALA A 84 -2.61 -1.72 -5.43
CA ALA A 84 -1.62 -1.23 -6.38
C ALA A 84 -1.22 0.23 -6.11
N ALA A 85 -2.22 1.10 -5.83
CA ALA A 85 -1.97 2.50 -5.50
C ALA A 85 -1.12 2.65 -4.23
N VAL A 86 -1.39 1.87 -3.19
CA VAL A 86 -0.58 1.85 -1.96
C VAL A 86 0.85 1.38 -2.25
N CYS A 87 1.02 0.32 -3.02
CA CYS A 87 2.34 -0.18 -3.39
C CYS A 87 3.15 0.88 -4.18
N PHE A 88 2.53 1.57 -5.14
CA PHE A 88 3.19 2.67 -5.85
C PHE A 88 3.58 3.81 -4.92
N TYR A 89 2.68 4.19 -4.02
CA TYR A 89 2.95 5.22 -3.04
C TYR A 89 4.15 4.85 -2.16
N LEU A 90 4.20 3.62 -1.65
CA LEU A 90 5.31 3.14 -0.80
C LEU A 90 6.63 3.06 -1.58
N CYS A 91 6.60 2.61 -2.84
CA CYS A 91 7.77 2.66 -3.72
C CYS A 91 8.24 4.11 -3.93
N PHE A 92 7.32 5.05 -4.15
CA PHE A 92 7.65 6.46 -4.31
C PHE A 92 8.27 7.06 -3.04
N LEU A 93 7.71 6.79 -1.86
CA LEU A 93 8.29 7.25 -0.59
C LEU A 93 9.69 6.69 -0.36
N SER A 94 9.87 5.38 -0.58
CA SER A 94 11.15 4.70 -0.43
C SER A 94 12.20 5.27 -1.38
N TYR A 95 11.81 5.49 -2.64
CA TYR A 95 12.69 6.13 -3.63
C TYR A 95 13.07 7.56 -3.22
N ARG A 96 12.09 8.38 -2.78
CA ARG A 96 12.33 9.75 -2.32
C ARG A 96 13.25 9.81 -1.13
N LEU A 97 13.10 8.87 -0.20
CA LEU A 97 13.95 8.78 0.98
C LEU A 97 15.38 8.37 0.58
N TYR A 98 15.51 7.35 -0.24
CA TYR A 98 16.80 6.84 -0.67
C TYR A 98 17.63 7.86 -1.45
N VAL A 99 17.04 8.48 -2.48
CA VAL A 99 17.73 9.47 -3.33
C VAL A 99 18.21 10.70 -2.56
N ARG A 100 17.62 10.96 -1.39
CA ARG A 100 18.06 12.06 -0.52
C ARG A 100 19.41 11.78 0.15
N TYR A 101 19.74 10.50 0.38
CA TYR A 101 20.94 10.11 1.12
C TYR A 101 21.95 9.34 0.28
N ARG A 102 21.57 8.92 -0.90
CA ARG A 102 22.41 8.13 -1.81
C ARG A 102 22.21 8.57 -3.26
N GLU A 103 23.31 8.62 -4.00
CA GLU A 103 23.29 8.99 -5.42
C GLU A 103 23.18 7.80 -6.36
N ASP A 104 23.42 6.60 -5.87
CA ASP A 104 23.31 5.39 -6.68
C ASP A 104 21.83 5.04 -6.98
N ALA A 105 21.63 4.13 -7.93
CA ALA A 105 20.28 3.77 -8.35
C ALA A 105 19.92 2.32 -8.02
N LEU A 106 20.64 1.69 -7.12
CA LEU A 106 20.40 0.31 -6.70
C LEU A 106 19.01 0.14 -6.06
N ILE A 107 18.42 1.23 -5.59
CA ILE A 107 17.06 1.21 -5.04
C ILE A 107 16.01 0.78 -6.08
N LEU A 108 16.17 1.14 -7.34
CA LEU A 108 15.15 0.86 -8.35
C LEU A 108 14.95 -0.64 -8.63
N PRO A 109 16.01 -1.44 -8.88
CA PRO A 109 15.84 -2.90 -8.95
C PRO A 109 15.33 -3.52 -7.65
N ALA A 110 15.74 -3.01 -6.48
CA ALA A 110 15.23 -3.49 -5.20
C ALA A 110 13.73 -3.22 -5.05
N LEU A 111 13.24 -2.05 -5.44
CA LEU A 111 11.81 -1.72 -5.44
C LEU A 111 11.03 -2.57 -6.46
N ALA A 112 11.57 -2.81 -7.65
CA ALA A 112 10.95 -3.70 -8.62
C ALA A 112 10.82 -5.13 -8.06
N PHE A 113 11.87 -5.65 -7.43
CA PHE A 113 11.84 -6.97 -6.79
C PHE A 113 10.83 -7.01 -5.63
N ALA A 114 10.80 -5.99 -4.78
CA ALA A 114 9.81 -5.88 -3.70
C ALA A 114 8.38 -5.84 -4.24
N MET A 115 8.14 -5.15 -5.37
CA MET A 115 6.84 -5.10 -6.02
C MET A 115 6.41 -6.46 -6.56
N VAL A 116 7.33 -7.23 -7.14
CA VAL A 116 7.07 -8.61 -7.58
C VAL A 116 6.70 -9.47 -6.39
N LEU A 117 7.47 -9.43 -5.29
CA LEU A 117 7.16 -10.18 -4.08
C LEU A 117 5.80 -9.79 -3.48
N ALA A 118 5.49 -8.50 -3.45
CA ALA A 118 4.19 -8.03 -2.98
C ALA A 118 3.05 -8.54 -3.87
N LYS A 119 3.22 -8.52 -5.19
CA LYS A 119 2.22 -9.05 -6.15
C LYS A 119 2.01 -10.54 -6.00
N CYS A 120 3.07 -11.30 -5.72
CA CYS A 120 2.98 -12.74 -5.52
C CYS A 120 2.26 -13.13 -4.21
N ASN A 121 2.39 -12.31 -3.16
CA ASN A 121 1.87 -12.65 -1.84
C ASN A 121 0.55 -11.95 -1.49
N PHE A 122 0.41 -10.66 -1.84
CA PHE A 122 -0.69 -9.82 -1.37
C PHE A 122 -1.11 -8.86 -2.49
N HIS A 123 -1.97 -9.29 -3.37
CA HIS A 123 -2.46 -8.43 -4.46
C HIS A 123 -3.83 -7.79 -4.16
N PHE A 124 -4.17 -7.66 -2.88
CA PHE A 124 -5.45 -7.13 -2.42
C PHE A 124 -5.26 -6.15 -1.27
N PHE A 125 -6.15 -5.15 -1.17
CA PHE A 125 -6.13 -4.25 -0.03
C PHE A 125 -6.74 -4.94 1.18
N ILE A 126 -5.87 -5.45 2.05
CA ILE A 126 -6.20 -6.09 3.32
C ILE A 126 -5.44 -5.38 4.46
N TYR A 127 -5.65 -5.84 5.70
CA TYR A 127 -5.03 -5.23 6.88
C TYR A 127 -3.49 -5.11 6.78
N ASN A 128 -2.81 -6.11 6.21
CA ASN A 128 -1.36 -6.05 6.00
C ASN A 128 -0.94 -4.88 5.11
N THR A 129 -1.71 -4.59 4.07
CA THR A 129 -1.46 -3.46 3.17
C THR A 129 -1.68 -2.13 3.89
N ALA A 130 -2.74 -2.03 4.70
CA ALA A 130 -3.04 -0.83 5.47
C ALA A 130 -1.97 -0.58 6.56
N VAL A 131 -1.54 -1.63 7.26
CA VAL A 131 -0.46 -1.54 8.26
C VAL A 131 0.86 -1.12 7.60
N ALA A 132 1.23 -1.72 6.47
CA ALA A 132 2.43 -1.33 5.73
C ALA A 132 2.36 0.14 5.27
N PHE A 133 1.20 0.58 4.77
CA PHE A 133 0.96 1.97 4.39
C PHE A 133 1.19 2.93 5.56
N MET A 134 0.60 2.66 6.70
CA MET A 134 0.72 3.49 7.90
C MET A 134 2.15 3.49 8.44
N ALA A 135 2.72 2.31 8.68
CA ALA A 135 4.05 2.17 9.27
C ALA A 135 5.15 2.82 8.41
N LEU A 136 5.16 2.57 7.10
CA LEU A 136 6.19 3.14 6.21
C LEU A 136 5.97 4.64 5.97
N THR A 137 4.73 5.11 5.95
CA THR A 137 4.44 6.55 5.87
C THR A 137 4.89 7.25 7.14
N GLY A 138 4.55 6.70 8.31
CA GLY A 138 5.00 7.22 9.60
C GLY A 138 6.53 7.25 9.70
N LEU A 139 7.20 6.16 9.31
CA LEU A 139 8.66 6.08 9.29
C LEU A 139 9.29 7.11 8.35
N TYR A 140 8.71 7.34 7.16
CA TYR A 140 9.16 8.38 6.25
C TYR A 140 9.11 9.76 6.89
N PHE A 141 8.00 10.14 7.53
CA PHE A 141 7.87 11.42 8.20
C PHE A 141 8.78 11.53 9.42
N LEU A 142 8.97 10.46 10.18
CA LEU A 142 9.87 10.42 11.32
C LEU A 142 11.33 10.67 10.89
N ILE A 143 11.81 9.96 9.88
CA ILE A 143 13.16 10.15 9.35
C ILE A 143 13.34 11.58 8.84
N ARG A 144 12.34 12.12 8.14
CA ARG A 144 12.35 13.50 7.67
C ARG A 144 12.36 14.52 8.80
N ALA A 145 11.57 14.28 9.84
CA ALA A 145 11.51 15.16 11.01
C ALA A 145 12.86 15.24 11.73
N VAL A 146 13.49 14.10 11.96
CA VAL A 146 14.79 14.01 12.63
C VAL A 146 15.88 14.70 11.80
N ASN A 147 15.96 14.37 10.50
CA ASN A 147 17.03 14.90 9.65
C ASN A 147 16.84 16.38 9.26
N ASP A 148 15.60 16.81 9.04
CA ASP A 148 15.29 18.18 8.63
C ASP A 148 15.03 19.10 9.82
N LYS A 149 15.08 18.58 11.06
CA LYS A 149 14.79 19.30 12.31
C LYS A 149 13.42 20.02 12.27
N LYS A 150 12.42 19.41 11.64
CA LYS A 150 11.06 19.97 11.49
C LYS A 150 10.08 19.29 12.45
N SER A 151 9.78 19.96 13.56
CA SER A 151 8.84 19.45 14.58
C SER A 151 7.44 19.11 14.05
N GLY A 152 6.93 19.87 13.07
CA GLY A 152 5.64 19.57 12.45
C GLY A 152 5.58 18.19 11.77
N MET A 153 6.70 17.68 11.25
CA MET A 153 6.75 16.33 10.68
C MET A 153 6.69 15.23 11.74
N LEU A 154 7.12 15.49 12.98
CA LEU A 154 6.96 14.56 14.10
C LEU A 154 5.49 14.37 14.45
N PHE A 155 4.69 15.42 14.38
CA PHE A 155 3.26 15.33 14.59
C PHE A 155 2.60 14.41 13.54
N PHE A 156 2.94 14.60 12.26
CA PHE A 156 2.44 13.71 11.22
C PHE A 156 2.94 12.27 11.39
N ALA A 157 4.21 12.07 11.75
CA ALA A 157 4.73 10.73 12.04
C ALA A 157 3.92 10.04 13.15
N SER A 158 3.66 10.73 14.27
CA SER A 158 2.92 10.15 15.38
C SER A 158 1.51 9.73 15.00
N ALA A 159 0.82 10.49 14.13
CA ALA A 159 -0.52 10.15 13.67
C ALA A 159 -0.61 8.82 12.86
N PHE A 160 0.51 8.35 12.31
CA PHE A 160 0.57 7.08 11.58
C PHE A 160 1.00 5.89 12.46
N PHE A 161 1.50 6.15 13.68
CA PHE A 161 1.92 5.10 14.61
C PHE A 161 0.90 4.85 15.74
N MET A 162 -0.13 5.68 15.86
CA MET A 162 -1.27 5.48 16.77
C MET A 162 -2.32 4.56 16.16
#